data_9ef285b04162aa0085d71831277daef3
#
_entry.id   9ef285b04162aa0085d71831277daef3
#
_cell.length_a   1.000
_cell.length_b   1.000
_cell.length_c   1.000
_cell.angle_alpha   90.00
_cell.angle_beta   90.00
_cell.angle_gamma   90.00
#
_symmetry.space_group_name_H-M   'P 1'
#
loop_
_entity.id
_entity.type
_entity.pdbx_description
1 polymer ?
#
loop_
_entity_poly.entity_id
_entity_poly.type
_entity_poly.pdbx_seq_one_letter_code
_entity_poly.pdbx_strand_id
1 'polypeptide(L)'
;YALRTGLIQLLVSSLNVSAVVLALMVEGSNSVVAPAVVIYFAVTLSSGIQSTVETLQQVGVVSLTAERVRMLEEYRADRSYPPVRSADLALLESALDSGCSMVALIGPTGAGKSVMLDALYRRYPQGEVVIVPDIDPFASEASNSSGLMLARSVLREGAARLVLLDETLKSLTPSEERTELESMACAIEGSDKQVVIVLHSRSNLDCFKEVVNLDA
;
A
#
# COMPACT_ATOMS: atom_id res chain seq x y z
N TYR A 1 11.32 16.02 1.72
CA TYR A 1 9.84 16.11 1.61
C TYR A 1 9.30 17.08 2.67
N ALA A 2 9.58 16.88 3.96
CA ALA A 2 9.14 17.75 5.08
C ALA A 2 9.52 19.23 4.90
N LEU A 3 10.70 19.51 4.38
CA LEU A 3 11.18 20.88 4.14
C LEU A 3 10.34 21.61 3.07
N ARG A 4 9.90 20.91 2.03
CA ARG A 4 9.09 21.44 0.93
C ARG A 4 7.66 21.73 1.40
N THR A 5 7.08 20.84 2.19
CA THR A 5 5.76 21.03 2.80
C THR A 5 5.76 22.17 3.80
N GLY A 6 6.81 22.28 4.64
CA GLY A 6 6.98 23.39 5.57
C GLY A 6 7.11 24.74 4.86
N LEU A 7 7.80 24.81 3.73
CA LEU A 7 7.98 26.04 2.95
C LEU A 7 6.66 26.50 2.32
N ILE A 8 5.84 25.58 1.83
CA ILE A 8 4.50 25.88 1.29
C ILE A 8 3.57 26.37 2.39
N GLN A 9 3.56 25.71 3.56
CA GLN A 9 2.76 26.17 4.71
C GLN A 9 3.19 27.56 5.18
N LEU A 10 4.48 27.85 5.21
CA LEU A 10 5.00 29.20 5.54
C LEU A 10 4.54 30.23 4.52
N LEU A 11 4.56 29.93 3.22
CA LEU A 11 4.06 30.83 2.18
C LEU A 11 2.56 31.11 2.32
N VAL A 12 1.76 30.07 2.53
CA VAL A 12 0.29 30.21 2.73
C VAL A 12 0.00 31.03 3.99
N SER A 13 0.72 30.78 5.08
CA SER A 13 0.55 31.55 6.32
C SER A 13 0.95 33.01 6.16
N SER A 14 2.04 33.30 5.43
CA SER A 14 2.49 34.67 5.16
C SER A 14 1.49 35.45 4.30
N LEU A 15 0.86 34.73 3.32
CA LEU A 15 -0.17 35.32 2.46
C LEU A 15 -1.41 35.71 3.28
N ASN A 16 -1.83 34.86 4.22
CA ASN A 16 -2.96 35.15 5.12
C ASN A 16 -2.68 36.35 6.04
N VAL A 17 -1.49 36.40 6.62
CA VAL A 17 -1.09 37.51 7.48
C VAL A 17 -1.04 38.81 6.68
N SER A 18 -0.47 38.79 5.46
CA SER A 18 -0.40 39.98 4.60
C SER A 18 -1.79 40.49 4.21
N ALA A 19 -2.75 39.56 3.93
CA ALA A 19 -4.13 39.92 3.60
C ALA A 19 -4.85 40.57 4.80
N VAL A 20 -4.63 40.08 6.02
CA VAL A 20 -5.18 40.68 7.24
C VAL A 20 -4.60 42.10 7.47
N VAL A 21 -3.29 42.27 7.31
CA VAL A 21 -2.63 43.59 7.41
C VAL A 21 -3.18 44.54 6.35
N LEU A 22 -3.35 44.08 5.11
CA LEU A 22 -3.91 44.90 4.03
C LEU A 22 -5.37 45.30 4.33
N ALA A 23 -6.17 44.38 4.86
CA ALA A 23 -7.55 44.64 5.28
C ALA A 23 -7.60 45.72 6.39
N LEU A 24 -6.70 45.64 7.37
CA LEU A 24 -6.60 46.63 8.44
C LEU A 24 -6.14 48.01 7.91
N MET A 25 -5.25 48.06 6.91
CA MET A 25 -4.83 49.35 6.29
C MET A 25 -5.94 50.02 5.49
N VAL A 26 -6.85 49.23 4.91
CA VAL A 26 -8.01 49.74 4.14
C VAL A 26 -9.14 50.19 5.07
N GLU A 27 -9.09 49.87 6.37
CA GLU A 27 -10.08 50.26 7.39
C GLU A 27 -10.23 51.76 7.60
N GLY A 28 -9.33 52.57 7.05
CA GLY A 28 -9.44 54.04 7.00
C GLY A 28 -10.55 54.57 6.06
N SER A 29 -11.18 53.71 5.25
CA SER A 29 -12.36 54.03 4.43
C SER A 29 -13.62 53.61 5.21
N ASN A 30 -14.62 54.47 5.31
CA ASN A 30 -15.89 54.30 6.04
C ASN A 30 -16.76 53.08 5.61
N SER A 31 -16.20 52.06 5.00
CA SER A 31 -16.90 50.90 4.48
C SER A 31 -16.34 49.59 5.12
N VAL A 32 -17.13 48.93 5.94
CA VAL A 32 -16.83 47.62 6.56
C VAL A 32 -16.79 46.50 5.50
N VAL A 33 -17.31 46.71 4.32
CA VAL A 33 -17.42 45.67 3.26
C VAL A 33 -16.06 45.36 2.62
N ALA A 34 -15.21 46.37 2.44
CA ALA A 34 -13.92 46.16 1.74
C ALA A 34 -12.96 45.23 2.51
N PRO A 35 -12.72 45.37 3.83
CA PRO A 35 -11.86 44.44 4.55
C PRO A 35 -12.44 43.03 4.63
N ALA A 36 -13.75 42.87 4.76
CA ALA A 36 -14.40 41.55 4.76
C ALA A 36 -14.21 40.79 3.44
N VAL A 37 -14.31 41.47 2.31
CA VAL A 37 -14.08 40.89 0.97
C VAL A 37 -12.62 40.48 0.81
N VAL A 38 -11.65 41.28 1.24
CA VAL A 38 -10.22 40.93 1.15
C VAL A 38 -9.91 39.69 1.98
N ILE A 39 -10.42 39.61 3.20
CA ILE A 39 -10.23 38.44 4.08
C ILE A 39 -10.86 37.18 3.43
N TYR A 40 -12.09 37.30 2.92
CA TYR A 40 -12.76 36.19 2.26
C TYR A 40 -11.97 35.65 1.07
N PHE A 41 -11.48 36.53 0.18
CA PHE A 41 -10.65 36.14 -0.94
C PHE A 41 -9.34 35.50 -0.51
N ALA A 42 -8.67 36.01 0.50
CA ALA A 42 -7.43 35.45 1.01
C ALA A 42 -7.62 34.05 1.57
N VAL A 43 -8.67 33.81 2.35
CA VAL A 43 -8.99 32.50 2.92
C VAL A 43 -9.34 31.51 1.80
N THR A 44 -10.14 31.92 0.84
CA THR A 44 -10.56 31.08 -0.31
C THR A 44 -9.36 30.71 -1.18
N LEU A 45 -8.47 31.66 -1.47
CA LEU A 45 -7.26 31.42 -2.25
C LEU A 45 -6.30 30.46 -1.52
N SER A 46 -6.11 30.66 -0.20
CA SER A 46 -5.27 29.80 0.62
C SER A 46 -5.78 28.37 0.66
N SER A 47 -7.09 28.15 0.83
CA SER A 47 -7.68 26.81 0.82
C SER A 47 -7.56 26.15 -0.55
N GLY A 48 -7.72 26.88 -1.64
CA GLY A 48 -7.51 26.39 -2.99
C GLY A 48 -6.07 25.96 -3.27
N ILE A 49 -5.09 26.75 -2.84
CA ILE A 49 -3.66 26.40 -2.94
C ILE A 49 -3.36 25.15 -2.13
N GLN A 50 -3.85 25.06 -0.91
CA GLN A 50 -3.61 23.90 -0.03
C GLN A 50 -4.20 22.61 -0.64
N SER A 51 -5.44 22.64 -1.11
CA SER A 51 -6.08 21.51 -1.78
C SER A 51 -5.31 21.07 -3.04
N THR A 52 -4.83 22.03 -3.84
CA THR A 52 -4.03 21.72 -5.03
C THR A 52 -2.70 21.06 -4.65
N VAL A 53 -2.02 21.53 -3.60
CA VAL A 53 -0.77 20.94 -3.12
C VAL A 53 -1.00 19.51 -2.61
N GLU A 54 -2.05 19.28 -1.85
CA GLU A 54 -2.41 17.95 -1.36
C GLU A 54 -2.70 16.98 -2.53
N THR A 55 -3.44 17.43 -3.55
CA THR A 55 -3.70 16.63 -4.75
C THR A 55 -2.41 16.31 -5.51
N LEU A 56 -1.52 17.28 -5.69
CA LEU A 56 -0.22 17.06 -6.34
C LEU A 56 0.68 16.09 -5.54
N GLN A 57 0.61 16.14 -4.22
CA GLN A 57 1.33 15.20 -3.36
C GLN A 57 0.80 13.77 -3.54
N GLN A 58 -0.51 13.58 -3.57
CA GLN A 58 -1.15 12.28 -3.81
C GLN A 58 -0.77 11.72 -5.19
N VAL A 59 -0.83 12.54 -6.24
CA VAL A 59 -0.40 12.14 -7.60
C VAL A 59 1.09 11.78 -7.62
N GLY A 60 1.94 12.52 -6.93
CA GLY A 60 3.36 12.22 -6.81
C GLY A 60 3.64 10.87 -6.14
N VAL A 61 2.91 10.54 -5.09
CA VAL A 61 3.02 9.23 -4.42
C VAL A 61 2.57 8.10 -5.34
N VAL A 62 1.44 8.28 -6.03
CA VAL A 62 0.92 7.27 -6.97
C VAL A 62 1.89 7.04 -8.13
N SER A 63 2.48 8.10 -8.71
CA SER A 63 3.42 7.96 -9.82
C SER A 63 4.72 7.26 -9.39
N LEU A 64 5.26 7.58 -8.21
CA LEU A 64 6.44 6.90 -7.65
C LEU A 64 6.16 5.43 -7.37
N THR A 65 4.97 5.11 -6.88
CA THR A 65 4.56 3.73 -6.62
C THR A 65 4.41 2.95 -7.93
N ALA A 66 3.81 3.54 -8.95
CA ALA A 66 3.67 2.93 -10.28
C ALA A 66 5.04 2.67 -10.94
N GLU A 67 5.98 3.61 -10.82
CA GLU A 67 7.33 3.44 -11.35
C GLU A 67 8.12 2.36 -10.60
N ARG A 68 7.97 2.26 -9.28
CA ARG A 68 8.55 1.19 -8.46
C ARG A 68 7.99 -0.18 -8.83
N VAL A 69 6.68 -0.29 -9.02
CA VAL A 69 6.03 -1.52 -9.48
C VAL A 69 6.60 -1.93 -10.85
N ARG A 70 6.74 -1.00 -11.79
CA ARG A 70 7.33 -1.27 -13.10
C ARG A 70 8.77 -1.75 -13.00
N MET A 71 9.61 -1.10 -12.19
CA MET A 71 10.99 -1.56 -11.97
C MET A 71 11.06 -2.95 -11.35
N LEU A 72 10.13 -3.29 -10.44
CA LEU A 72 10.02 -4.62 -9.85
C LEU A 72 9.58 -5.67 -10.88
N GLU A 73 8.68 -5.32 -11.79
CA GLU A 73 8.26 -6.19 -12.89
C GLU A 73 9.41 -6.42 -13.88
N GLU A 74 10.14 -5.38 -14.26
CA GLU A 74 11.34 -5.48 -15.11
C GLU A 74 12.44 -6.33 -14.42
N TYR A 75 12.68 -6.10 -13.12
CA TYR A 75 13.65 -6.88 -12.34
C TYR A 75 13.26 -8.35 -12.19
N ARG A 76 11.97 -8.67 -12.11
CA ARG A 76 11.44 -10.03 -12.09
C ARG A 76 11.53 -10.71 -13.45
N ALA A 77 11.28 -9.99 -14.53
CA ALA A 77 11.34 -10.55 -15.89
C ALA A 77 12.74 -11.06 -16.26
N ASP A 78 13.78 -10.48 -15.69
CA ASP A 78 15.20 -10.81 -15.97
C ASP A 78 15.77 -11.93 -15.08
N ARG A 79 15.05 -12.39 -14.04
CA ARG A 79 15.52 -13.47 -13.17
C ARG A 79 15.15 -14.85 -13.73
N SER A 80 16.17 -15.63 -14.10
CA SER A 80 16.04 -17.08 -14.22
C SER A 80 16.08 -17.70 -12.81
N TYR A 81 14.93 -17.92 -12.20
CA TYR A 81 14.85 -18.65 -10.93
C TYR A 81 15.12 -20.14 -11.12
N PRO A 82 15.70 -20.81 -10.11
CA PRO A 82 15.80 -22.26 -10.13
C PRO A 82 14.40 -22.87 -10.30
N PRO A 83 14.29 -24.03 -10.94
CA PRO A 83 12.99 -24.67 -11.14
C PRO A 83 12.33 -24.96 -9.79
N VAL A 84 11.10 -24.49 -9.62
CA VAL A 84 10.26 -24.84 -8.46
C VAL A 84 9.98 -26.34 -8.52
N ARG A 85 10.00 -27.01 -7.38
CA ARG A 85 9.54 -28.41 -7.31
C ARG A 85 8.07 -28.46 -7.74
N SER A 86 7.79 -29.21 -8.78
CA SER A 86 6.44 -29.29 -9.35
C SER A 86 5.39 -29.79 -8.34
N ALA A 87 5.81 -30.63 -7.39
CA ALA A 87 4.95 -31.14 -6.32
C ALA A 87 4.48 -30.03 -5.37
N ASP A 88 5.38 -29.13 -4.97
CA ASP A 88 5.05 -28.06 -4.01
C ASP A 88 4.11 -27.03 -4.66
N LEU A 89 4.33 -26.72 -5.93
CA LEU A 89 3.45 -25.84 -6.67
C LEU A 89 2.06 -26.44 -6.88
N ALA A 90 2.00 -27.75 -7.16
CA ALA A 90 0.72 -28.47 -7.29
C ALA A 90 -0.06 -28.49 -5.96
N LEU A 91 0.61 -28.57 -4.81
CA LEU A 91 -0.03 -28.48 -3.50
C LEU A 91 -0.67 -27.09 -3.29
N LEU A 92 0.05 -26.02 -3.65
CA LEU A 92 -0.47 -24.67 -3.54
C LEU A 92 -1.65 -24.43 -4.50
N GLU A 93 -1.57 -24.92 -5.72
CA GLU A 93 -2.66 -24.85 -6.70
C GLU A 93 -3.89 -25.65 -6.19
N SER A 94 -3.68 -26.84 -5.65
CA SER A 94 -4.77 -27.63 -5.06
C SER A 94 -5.46 -26.93 -3.90
N ALA A 95 -4.68 -26.24 -3.05
CA ALA A 95 -5.23 -25.43 -1.96
C ALA A 95 -6.09 -24.26 -2.47
N LEU A 96 -5.67 -23.61 -3.55
CA LEU A 96 -6.45 -22.56 -4.20
C LEU A 96 -7.70 -23.11 -4.89
N ASP A 97 -7.58 -24.24 -5.58
CA ASP A 97 -8.70 -24.89 -6.27
C ASP A 97 -9.75 -25.44 -5.28
N SER A 98 -9.37 -25.70 -4.03
CA SER A 98 -10.32 -26.09 -2.97
C SER A 98 -11.29 -24.96 -2.58
N GLY A 99 -11.12 -23.76 -3.14
CA GLY A 99 -11.95 -22.58 -2.89
C GLY A 99 -11.61 -21.87 -1.57
N CYS A 100 -10.43 -22.15 -1.00
CA CYS A 100 -9.97 -21.42 0.18
C CYS A 100 -9.66 -19.97 -0.17
N SER A 101 -10.26 -19.05 0.58
CA SER A 101 -10.05 -17.61 0.40
C SER A 101 -8.66 -17.16 0.90
N MET A 102 -8.10 -17.84 1.90
CA MET A 102 -6.77 -17.55 2.46
C MET A 102 -5.95 -18.82 2.62
N VAL A 103 -4.74 -18.81 2.07
CA VAL A 103 -3.76 -19.90 2.14
C VAL A 103 -2.47 -19.38 2.76
N ALA A 104 -1.97 -20.06 3.79
CA ALA A 104 -0.66 -19.79 4.35
C ALA A 104 0.43 -20.59 3.63
N LEU A 105 1.53 -19.93 3.29
CA LEU A 105 2.74 -20.57 2.77
C LEU A 105 3.85 -20.43 3.82
N ILE A 106 4.27 -21.54 4.40
CA ILE A 106 5.30 -21.58 5.44
C ILE A 106 6.50 -22.42 4.99
N GLY A 107 7.63 -22.22 5.65
CA GLY A 107 8.86 -22.97 5.41
C GLY A 107 10.07 -22.16 5.84
N PRO A 108 11.26 -22.80 5.95
CA PRO A 108 12.48 -22.12 6.36
C PRO A 108 12.92 -21.04 5.37
N THR A 109 13.82 -20.19 5.82
CA THR A 109 14.45 -19.21 4.92
C THR A 109 15.23 -19.97 3.85
N GLY A 110 15.04 -19.59 2.58
CA GLY A 110 15.66 -20.29 1.45
C GLY A 110 14.86 -21.48 0.91
N ALA A 111 13.71 -21.86 1.49
CA ALA A 111 12.84 -22.93 0.98
C ALA A 111 12.21 -22.64 -0.38
N GLY A 112 12.40 -21.45 -0.94
CA GLY A 112 11.88 -21.09 -2.26
C GLY A 112 10.47 -20.49 -2.26
N LYS A 113 9.97 -20.00 -1.11
CA LYS A 113 8.62 -19.39 -1.00
C LYS A 113 8.38 -18.31 -2.04
N SER A 114 9.27 -17.31 -2.13
CA SER A 114 9.16 -16.22 -3.11
C SER A 114 9.26 -16.72 -4.56
N VAL A 115 10.08 -17.75 -4.80
CA VAL A 115 10.18 -18.39 -6.13
C VAL A 115 8.88 -19.08 -6.50
N MET A 116 8.22 -19.71 -5.52
CA MET A 116 6.91 -20.33 -5.72
C MET A 116 5.82 -19.30 -6.02
N LEU A 117 5.79 -18.17 -5.28
CA LEU A 117 4.87 -17.07 -5.59
C LEU A 117 5.09 -16.50 -6.99
N ASP A 118 6.35 -16.34 -7.42
CA ASP A 118 6.65 -15.88 -8.77
C ASP A 118 6.24 -16.91 -9.85
N ALA A 119 6.43 -18.21 -9.59
CA ALA A 119 5.98 -19.26 -10.48
C ALA A 119 4.44 -19.30 -10.60
N LEU A 120 3.74 -19.10 -9.49
CA LEU A 120 2.28 -18.99 -9.46
C LEU A 120 1.81 -17.75 -10.22
N TYR A 121 2.45 -16.58 -9.99
CA TYR A 121 2.16 -15.33 -10.70
C TYR A 121 2.22 -15.48 -12.22
N ARG A 122 3.22 -16.21 -12.73
CA ARG A 122 3.41 -16.42 -14.18
C ARG A 122 2.37 -17.33 -14.81
N ARG A 123 1.65 -18.14 -14.03
CA ARG A 123 0.62 -19.06 -14.53
C ARG A 123 -0.74 -18.40 -14.69
N TYR A 124 -1.00 -17.33 -13.96
CA TYR A 124 -2.26 -16.61 -14.04
C TYR A 124 -2.23 -15.52 -15.11
N PRO A 125 -3.37 -15.19 -15.73
CA PRO A 125 -3.46 -14.09 -16.68
C PRO A 125 -3.03 -12.76 -16.04
N GLN A 126 -2.36 -11.92 -16.82
CA GLN A 126 -1.98 -10.59 -16.37
C GLN A 126 -3.21 -9.78 -15.97
N GLY A 127 -3.17 -9.16 -14.80
CA GLY A 127 -4.27 -8.39 -14.21
C GLY A 127 -5.19 -9.18 -13.27
N GLU A 128 -5.17 -10.52 -13.30
CA GLU A 128 -5.91 -11.34 -12.33
C GLU A 128 -5.11 -11.62 -11.06
N VAL A 129 -3.81 -11.47 -11.09
CA VAL A 129 -2.92 -11.72 -9.96
C VAL A 129 -2.04 -10.51 -9.67
N VAL A 130 -1.82 -10.24 -8.40
CA VAL A 130 -0.92 -9.18 -7.92
C VAL A 130 0.00 -9.77 -6.86
N ILE A 131 1.30 -9.48 -6.95
CA ILE A 131 2.24 -9.75 -5.87
C ILE A 131 2.51 -8.46 -5.12
N VAL A 132 2.35 -8.50 -3.82
CA VAL A 132 2.75 -7.43 -2.91
C VAL A 132 4.01 -7.90 -2.17
N PRO A 133 5.18 -7.43 -2.56
CA PRO A 133 6.42 -7.77 -1.89
C PRO A 133 6.55 -7.01 -0.56
N ASP A 134 7.43 -7.51 0.32
CA ASP A 134 7.96 -6.70 1.42
C ASP A 134 8.78 -5.55 0.81
N ILE A 135 8.21 -4.37 0.83
CA ILE A 135 8.84 -3.19 0.23
C ILE A 135 9.43 -2.34 1.33
N ASP A 136 10.69 -2.28 1.51
CA ASP A 136 11.57 -1.14 1.19
C ASP A 136 12.99 -1.34 1.76
N PRO A 137 14.01 -1.56 0.95
CA PRO A 137 15.40 -1.54 1.43
C PRO A 137 15.88 -0.14 1.86
N PHE A 138 15.07 0.92 1.62
CA PHE A 138 15.39 2.31 1.94
C PHE A 138 14.39 2.98 2.88
N ALA A 139 13.41 2.23 3.38
CA ALA A 139 12.42 2.77 4.30
C ALA A 139 13.02 2.92 5.69
N SER A 140 13.00 4.13 6.23
CA SER A 140 13.14 4.37 7.66
C SER A 140 12.05 3.59 8.42
N GLU A 141 12.30 3.21 9.67
CA GLU A 141 11.40 2.40 10.53
C GLU A 141 9.92 2.81 10.53
N ALA A 142 9.59 4.00 10.04
CA ALA A 142 8.22 4.50 9.89
C ALA A 142 7.49 3.98 8.62
N SER A 143 8.14 3.27 7.71
CA SER A 143 7.57 2.86 6.41
C SER A 143 7.26 1.36 6.28
N ASN A 144 7.37 0.58 7.38
CA ASN A 144 6.89 -0.81 7.44
C ASN A 144 5.39 -0.96 7.08
N SER A 145 4.69 0.17 6.96
CA SER A 145 3.29 0.24 6.58
C SER A 145 3.04 0.22 5.06
N SER A 146 4.06 0.41 4.19
CA SER A 146 3.80 0.60 2.75
C SER A 146 3.30 -0.67 2.06
N GLY A 147 3.94 -1.82 2.30
CA GLY A 147 3.50 -3.11 1.74
C GLY A 147 2.12 -3.51 2.27
N LEU A 148 1.90 -3.33 3.57
CA LEU A 148 0.63 -3.63 4.22
C LEU A 148 -0.50 -2.70 3.74
N MET A 149 -0.24 -1.40 3.57
CA MET A 149 -1.20 -0.45 3.00
C MET A 149 -1.55 -0.80 1.56
N LEU A 150 -0.55 -1.18 0.76
CA LEU A 150 -0.77 -1.63 -0.60
C LEU A 150 -1.60 -2.93 -0.63
N ALA A 151 -1.30 -3.90 0.23
CA ALA A 151 -2.09 -5.12 0.36
C ALA A 151 -3.55 -4.83 0.68
N ARG A 152 -3.81 -3.96 1.66
CA ARG A 152 -5.17 -3.54 2.02
C ARG A 152 -5.90 -2.84 0.87
N SER A 153 -5.23 -1.96 0.14
CA SER A 153 -5.82 -1.28 -1.02
C SER A 153 -6.17 -2.26 -2.13
N VAL A 154 -5.26 -3.19 -2.47
CA VAL A 154 -5.50 -4.22 -3.48
C VAL A 154 -6.64 -5.15 -3.09
N LEU A 155 -6.72 -5.53 -1.82
CA LEU A 155 -7.80 -6.41 -1.33
C LEU A 155 -9.17 -5.72 -1.37
N ARG A 156 -9.25 -4.43 -1.07
CA ARG A 156 -10.53 -3.69 -1.04
C ARG A 156 -10.97 -3.23 -2.43
N GLU A 157 -10.07 -2.66 -3.22
CA GLU A 157 -10.40 -1.91 -4.42
C GLU A 157 -9.83 -2.54 -5.69
N GLY A 158 -8.86 -3.46 -5.56
CA GLY A 158 -8.19 -4.08 -6.69
C GLY A 158 -9.10 -5.02 -7.48
N ALA A 159 -8.89 -5.09 -8.80
CA ALA A 159 -9.56 -6.03 -9.70
C ALA A 159 -8.96 -7.45 -9.64
N ALA A 160 -7.80 -7.62 -9.00
CA ALA A 160 -7.11 -8.90 -8.93
C ALA A 160 -7.93 -9.93 -8.11
N ARG A 161 -8.04 -11.14 -8.65
CA ARG A 161 -8.68 -12.29 -7.98
C ARG A 161 -7.73 -13.00 -7.03
N LEU A 162 -6.44 -13.03 -7.36
CA LEU A 162 -5.39 -13.65 -6.54
C LEU A 162 -4.39 -12.60 -6.06
N VAL A 163 -4.20 -12.51 -4.76
CA VAL A 163 -3.24 -11.59 -4.13
C VAL A 163 -2.17 -12.41 -3.43
N LEU A 164 -0.93 -12.20 -3.79
CA LEU A 164 0.23 -12.90 -3.25
C LEU A 164 1.00 -11.94 -2.34
N LEU A 165 1.08 -12.25 -1.05
CA LEU A 165 1.77 -11.43 -0.05
C LEU A 165 3.09 -12.10 0.33
N ASP A 166 4.22 -11.50 -0.12
CA ASP A 166 5.55 -12.00 0.16
C ASP A 166 6.16 -11.22 1.33
N GLU A 167 6.28 -11.88 2.49
CA GLU A 167 6.85 -11.34 3.73
C GLU A 167 6.21 -10.02 4.25
N THR A 168 5.06 -9.62 3.73
CA THR A 168 4.41 -8.33 4.01
C THR A 168 4.06 -8.13 5.50
N LEU A 169 3.92 -9.22 6.27
CA LEU A 169 3.57 -9.20 7.70
C LEU A 169 4.79 -9.42 8.62
N LYS A 170 5.99 -9.54 8.08
CA LYS A 170 7.21 -9.92 8.81
C LYS A 170 7.58 -8.99 9.97
N SER A 171 7.27 -7.70 9.84
CA SER A 171 7.60 -6.68 10.84
C SER A 171 6.59 -6.57 11.99
N LEU A 172 5.47 -7.30 11.90
CA LEU A 172 4.41 -7.23 12.89
C LEU A 172 4.69 -8.17 14.07
N THR A 173 4.25 -7.76 15.24
CA THR A 173 4.17 -8.68 16.39
C THR A 173 3.10 -9.74 16.16
N PRO A 174 3.12 -10.91 16.82
CA PRO A 174 2.13 -11.96 16.62
C PRO A 174 0.67 -11.50 16.83
N SER A 175 0.44 -10.55 17.75
CA SER A 175 -0.89 -9.98 18.00
C SER A 175 -1.35 -9.04 16.89
N GLU A 176 -0.44 -8.21 16.37
CA GLU A 176 -0.71 -7.33 15.23
C GLU A 176 -0.92 -8.15 13.95
N GLU A 177 -0.07 -9.17 13.71
CA GLU A 177 -0.22 -10.09 12.60
C GLU A 177 -1.61 -10.74 12.61
N ARG A 178 -2.07 -11.23 13.76
CA ARG A 178 -3.42 -11.81 13.89
C ARG A 178 -4.52 -10.80 13.54
N THR A 179 -4.45 -9.59 14.07
CA THR A 179 -5.42 -8.52 13.79
C THR A 179 -5.47 -8.20 12.29
N GLU A 180 -4.31 -8.18 11.63
CA GLU A 180 -4.23 -7.95 10.19
C GLU A 180 -4.82 -9.10 9.39
N LEU A 181 -4.52 -10.35 9.75
CA LEU A 181 -5.09 -11.54 9.11
C LEU A 181 -6.61 -11.56 9.21
N GLU A 182 -7.16 -11.25 10.37
CA GLU A 182 -8.61 -11.13 10.59
C GLU A 182 -9.22 -9.99 9.75
N SER A 183 -8.54 -8.84 9.66
CA SER A 183 -8.96 -7.71 8.82
C SER A 183 -8.95 -8.07 7.33
N MET A 184 -7.94 -8.81 6.86
CA MET A 184 -7.86 -9.30 5.48
C MET A 184 -8.95 -10.32 5.18
N ALA A 185 -9.19 -11.25 6.10
CA ALA A 185 -10.27 -12.24 5.97
C ALA A 185 -11.63 -11.55 5.80
N CYS A 186 -11.93 -10.55 6.64
CA CYS A 186 -13.15 -9.75 6.51
C CYS A 186 -13.21 -8.97 5.18
N ALA A 187 -12.08 -8.47 4.70
CA ALA A 187 -12.05 -7.69 3.45
C ALA A 187 -12.36 -8.52 2.20
N ILE A 188 -12.06 -9.83 2.24
CA ILE A 188 -12.31 -10.76 1.12
C ILE A 188 -13.59 -11.59 1.32
N GLU A 189 -14.22 -11.49 2.48
CA GLU A 189 -15.45 -12.22 2.76
C GLU A 189 -16.56 -11.85 1.77
N GLY A 190 -17.18 -12.88 1.17
CA GLY A 190 -18.21 -12.67 0.14
C GLY A 190 -17.69 -12.23 -1.23
N SER A 191 -16.38 -12.14 -1.43
CA SER A 191 -15.76 -11.92 -2.73
C SER A 191 -15.20 -13.24 -3.30
N ASP A 192 -14.87 -13.24 -4.59
CA ASP A 192 -14.17 -14.36 -5.27
C ASP A 192 -12.63 -14.21 -5.18
N LYS A 193 -12.15 -13.35 -4.30
CA LYS A 193 -10.72 -13.12 -4.11
C LYS A 193 -10.09 -14.21 -3.26
N GLN A 194 -8.86 -14.55 -3.62
CA GLN A 194 -8.00 -15.48 -2.89
C GLN A 194 -6.69 -14.79 -2.51
N VAL A 195 -6.15 -15.15 -1.36
CA VAL A 195 -4.91 -14.57 -0.84
C VAL A 195 -3.95 -15.68 -0.44
N VAL A 196 -2.73 -15.62 -0.94
CA VAL A 196 -1.61 -16.46 -0.48
C VAL A 196 -0.67 -15.59 0.34
N ILE A 197 -0.40 -15.98 1.57
CA ILE A 197 0.42 -15.21 2.51
C ILE A 197 1.64 -16.02 2.93
N VAL A 198 2.82 -15.49 2.67
CA VAL A 198 4.08 -16.05 3.21
C VAL A 198 4.21 -15.65 4.66
N LEU A 199 4.25 -16.63 5.55
CA LEU A 199 4.48 -16.45 6.99
C LEU A 199 5.83 -17.01 7.42
N HIS A 200 6.47 -16.30 8.34
CA HIS A 200 7.70 -16.76 9.02
C HIS A 200 7.39 -17.42 10.36
N SER A 201 6.31 -17.03 10.98
CA SER A 201 5.84 -17.51 12.28
C SER A 201 4.76 -18.58 12.09
N ARG A 202 4.74 -19.54 13.00
CA ARG A 202 3.66 -20.54 13.10
C ARG A 202 2.56 -20.14 14.10
N SER A 203 2.63 -18.91 14.64
CA SER A 203 1.79 -18.49 15.74
C SER A 203 0.31 -18.31 15.40
N ASN A 204 0.01 -17.95 14.15
CA ASN A 204 -1.33 -17.57 13.69
C ASN A 204 -1.86 -18.48 12.57
N LEU A 205 -1.39 -19.74 12.50
CA LEU A 205 -1.85 -20.69 11.47
C LEU A 205 -3.31 -21.09 11.63
N ASP A 206 -3.88 -20.94 12.80
CA ASP A 206 -5.29 -21.15 13.10
C ASP A 206 -6.22 -20.17 12.35
N CYS A 207 -5.70 -19.05 11.83
CA CYS A 207 -6.44 -18.13 10.97
C CYS A 207 -6.65 -18.66 9.53
N PHE A 208 -5.98 -19.74 9.15
CA PHE A 208 -6.01 -20.30 7.79
C PHE A 208 -6.72 -21.63 7.75
N LYS A 209 -7.50 -21.87 6.68
CA LYS A 209 -8.10 -23.18 6.43
C LYS A 209 -7.10 -24.14 5.80
N GLU A 210 -6.18 -23.62 5.00
CA GLU A 210 -5.15 -24.38 4.31
C GLU A 210 -3.78 -23.80 4.56
N VAL A 211 -2.83 -24.69 4.86
CA VAL A 211 -1.43 -24.34 5.12
C VAL A 211 -0.53 -25.21 4.26
N VAL A 212 0.21 -24.59 3.36
CA VAL A 212 1.21 -25.26 2.54
C VAL A 212 2.58 -25.12 3.22
N ASN A 213 3.16 -26.26 3.58
CA ASN A 213 4.45 -26.31 4.29
C ASN A 213 5.54 -26.83 3.35
N LEU A 214 6.60 -26.05 3.16
CA LEU A 214 7.74 -26.37 2.30
C LEU A 214 8.89 -27.06 3.08
N ASP A 215 8.66 -27.49 4.30
CA ASP A 215 9.67 -28.19 5.12
C ASP A 215 9.81 -29.68 4.74
N ALA A 216 9.00 -30.20 3.84
CA ALA A 216 8.91 -31.62 3.50
C ALA A 216 9.87 -32.06 2.39
#